data_274a43233b0d9e8107b31391a16e0e56
#
_entry.id   274a43233b0d9e8107b31391a16e0e56
#
_cell.length_a   1.000
_cell.length_b   1.000
_cell.length_c   1.000
_cell.angle_alpha   90.00
_cell.angle_beta   90.00
_cell.angle_gamma   90.00
#
_symmetry.space_group_name_H-M   'P 1'
#
loop_
_entity.id
_entity.type
_entity.pdbx_description
1 polymer ?
#
loop_
_entity_poly.entity_id
_entity_poly.type
_entity_poly.pdbx_seq_one_letter_code
_entity_poly.pdbx_strand_id
1 'polypeptide(L)'
;MGGESPEGPGFYYPPTVLTNVPDEAECLKDEIFGPVAALQNFTDEDEIIVRANQTEYGLVAYVYTGNMQRGLRVSEQLEFGMVGLNRGLVSDPAAPFGGVKQSGLGREGGKEGMLEFMETQYISTNW
;
A
#
# COMPACT_ATOMS: atom_id res chain seq x y z
N MET A 1 -23.19 -1.26 -4.91
CA MET A 1 -23.52 -2.71 -4.99
C MET A 1 -23.12 -3.32 -3.65
N GLY A 2 -23.90 -4.19 -3.07
CA GLY A 2 -23.69 -4.71 -1.72
C GLY A 2 -24.22 -3.76 -0.65
N GLY A 3 -23.70 -3.84 0.58
CA GLY A 3 -24.01 -2.90 1.67
C GLY A 3 -25.12 -3.31 2.61
N GLU A 4 -25.82 -4.38 2.33
CA GLU A 4 -26.85 -4.91 3.23
C GLU A 4 -26.34 -6.18 3.91
N SER A 5 -26.28 -6.15 5.25
CA SER A 5 -25.90 -7.33 6.02
C SER A 5 -26.97 -8.41 5.89
N PRO A 6 -26.60 -9.69 5.65
CA PRO A 6 -27.54 -10.77 5.61
C PRO A 6 -28.18 -10.99 7.00
N GLU A 7 -29.44 -11.39 7.02
CA GLU A 7 -30.07 -11.84 8.26
C GLU A 7 -29.50 -13.20 8.69
N GLY A 8 -29.39 -13.41 10.01
CA GLY A 8 -28.97 -14.69 10.58
C GLY A 8 -27.76 -14.56 11.53
N PRO A 9 -27.31 -15.68 12.11
CA PRO A 9 -26.21 -15.70 13.05
C PRO A 9 -24.87 -15.52 12.31
N GLY A 10 -23.90 -14.84 12.96
CA GLY A 10 -22.55 -14.62 12.46
C GLY A 10 -22.27 -13.17 12.07
N PHE A 11 -21.03 -12.91 11.62
CA PHE A 11 -20.54 -11.57 11.27
C PHE A 11 -20.21 -11.51 9.76
N TYR A 12 -21.20 -11.82 8.94
CA TYR A 12 -21.05 -11.81 7.49
C TYR A 12 -21.38 -10.44 6.93
N TYR A 13 -20.56 -10.00 5.98
CA TYR A 13 -20.81 -8.79 5.20
C TYR A 13 -20.56 -9.08 3.71
N PRO A 14 -21.47 -8.73 2.81
CA PRO A 14 -21.31 -9.03 1.40
C PRO A 14 -20.24 -8.15 0.75
N PRO A 15 -19.55 -8.61 -0.29
CA PRO A 15 -18.70 -7.76 -1.09
C PRO A 15 -19.43 -6.50 -1.54
N THR A 16 -18.87 -5.34 -1.21
CA THR A 16 -19.52 -4.03 -1.39
C THR A 16 -18.60 -3.10 -2.16
N VAL A 17 -19.17 -2.40 -3.14
CA VAL A 17 -18.47 -1.34 -3.89
C VAL A 17 -19.18 -0.01 -3.62
N LEU A 18 -18.41 0.95 -3.08
CA LEU A 18 -18.82 2.33 -2.88
C LEU A 18 -18.23 3.18 -4.00
N THR A 19 -19.03 4.04 -4.61
CA THR A 19 -18.58 4.98 -5.65
C THR A 19 -18.85 6.41 -5.23
N ASN A 20 -18.08 7.35 -5.77
CA ASN A 20 -18.18 8.79 -5.43
C ASN A 20 -18.04 9.02 -3.92
N VAL A 21 -17.14 8.32 -3.28
CA VAL A 21 -16.87 8.46 -1.85
C VAL A 21 -16.31 9.86 -1.59
N PRO A 22 -16.91 10.65 -0.68
CA PRO A 22 -16.43 11.99 -0.37
C PRO A 22 -15.08 11.94 0.35
N ASP A 23 -14.23 12.94 0.16
CA ASP A 23 -12.84 12.98 0.65
C ASP A 23 -12.73 12.89 2.18
N GLU A 24 -13.74 13.39 2.89
CA GLU A 24 -13.82 13.35 4.35
C GLU A 24 -14.30 12.02 4.94
N ALA A 25 -14.71 11.05 4.11
CA ALA A 25 -15.24 9.79 4.57
C ALA A 25 -14.20 9.00 5.40
N GLU A 26 -14.62 8.46 6.53
CA GLU A 26 -13.77 7.67 7.42
C GLU A 26 -13.13 6.47 6.72
N CYS A 27 -13.87 5.81 5.81
CA CYS A 27 -13.38 4.66 5.04
C CYS A 27 -12.22 4.98 4.05
N LEU A 28 -11.86 6.25 3.89
CA LEU A 28 -10.66 6.67 3.15
C LEU A 28 -9.48 6.99 4.07
N LYS A 29 -9.70 7.04 5.38
CA LYS A 29 -8.69 7.35 6.39
C LYS A 29 -8.35 6.12 7.22
N ASP A 30 -9.38 5.43 7.68
CA ASP A 30 -9.24 4.22 8.49
C ASP A 30 -9.18 2.98 7.59
N GLU A 31 -8.38 2.00 7.98
CA GLU A 31 -8.28 0.75 7.25
C GLU A 31 -9.61 0.00 7.27
N ILE A 32 -10.14 -0.32 6.08
CA ILE A 32 -11.34 -1.16 5.95
C ILE A 32 -10.90 -2.62 6.06
N PHE A 33 -11.07 -3.22 7.22
CA PHE A 33 -10.82 -4.65 7.43
C PHE A 33 -12.06 -5.48 7.04
N GLY A 34 -12.42 -5.45 5.75
CA GLY A 34 -13.61 -6.10 5.23
C GLY A 34 -13.74 -6.02 3.71
N PRO A 35 -14.74 -6.69 3.13
CA PRO A 35 -14.90 -6.81 1.69
C PRO A 35 -15.56 -5.55 1.07
N VAL A 36 -15.01 -4.38 1.34
CA VAL A 36 -15.51 -3.09 0.82
C VAL A 36 -14.45 -2.42 -0.02
N ALA A 37 -14.79 -2.05 -1.25
CA ALA A 37 -13.98 -1.23 -2.14
C ALA A 37 -14.54 0.18 -2.20
N ALA A 38 -13.83 1.16 -1.68
CA ALA A 38 -14.15 2.58 -1.77
C ALA A 38 -13.46 3.17 -3.01
N LEU A 39 -14.25 3.65 -3.97
CA LEU A 39 -13.78 4.16 -5.25
C LEU A 39 -13.98 5.67 -5.36
N GLN A 40 -12.95 6.35 -5.80
CA GLN A 40 -12.98 7.76 -6.16
C GLN A 40 -12.48 7.95 -7.58
N ASN A 41 -13.05 8.94 -8.28
CA ASN A 41 -12.56 9.37 -9.57
C ASN A 41 -11.56 10.51 -9.39
N PHE A 42 -10.59 10.60 -10.29
CA PHE A 42 -9.67 11.73 -10.38
C PHE A 42 -9.49 12.13 -11.85
N THR A 43 -9.11 13.36 -12.08
CA THR A 43 -8.83 13.92 -13.42
C THR A 43 -7.40 14.46 -13.51
N ASP A 44 -6.79 14.73 -12.37
CA ASP A 44 -5.42 15.24 -12.26
C ASP A 44 -4.52 14.18 -11.62
N GLU A 45 -3.39 13.86 -12.27
CA GLU A 45 -2.46 12.84 -11.82
C GLU A 45 -1.64 13.30 -10.61
N ASP A 46 -1.24 14.57 -10.59
CA ASP A 46 -0.42 15.10 -9.50
C ASP A 46 -1.27 15.23 -8.23
N GLU A 47 -2.52 15.64 -8.36
CA GLU A 47 -3.48 15.68 -7.25
C GLU A 47 -3.69 14.31 -6.64
N ILE A 48 -3.94 13.27 -7.45
CA ILE A 48 -4.20 11.93 -6.90
C ILE A 48 -2.96 11.33 -6.23
N ILE A 49 -1.75 11.63 -6.70
CA ILE A 49 -0.52 11.20 -6.05
C ILE A 49 -0.40 11.83 -4.65
N VAL A 50 -0.66 13.15 -4.55
CA VAL A 50 -0.67 13.84 -3.25
C VAL A 50 -1.70 13.22 -2.31
N ARG A 51 -2.92 12.97 -2.78
CA ARG A 51 -3.99 12.33 -2.00
C ARG A 51 -3.63 10.91 -1.57
N ALA A 52 -3.06 10.11 -2.47
CA ALA A 52 -2.61 8.76 -2.15
C ALA A 52 -1.52 8.74 -1.06
N ASN A 53 -0.70 9.78 -0.98
CA ASN A 53 0.34 9.92 0.03
C ASN A 53 -0.17 10.52 1.37
N GLN A 54 -1.39 11.05 1.44
CA GLN A 54 -2.00 11.64 2.63
C GLN A 54 -2.50 10.60 3.64
N THR A 55 -1.85 9.45 3.74
CA THR A 55 -2.12 8.43 4.75
C THR A 55 -0.95 8.31 5.72
N GLU A 56 -1.22 7.96 6.95
CA GLU A 56 -0.19 7.63 7.93
C GLU A 56 0.46 6.25 7.68
N TYR A 57 -0.12 5.44 6.83
CA TYR A 57 0.38 4.13 6.43
C TYR A 57 1.12 4.17 5.10
N GLY A 58 1.97 3.19 4.84
CA GLY A 58 2.75 3.11 3.62
C GLY A 58 3.29 1.70 3.35
N LEU A 59 2.43 0.67 3.39
CA LEU A 59 2.87 -0.72 3.14
C LEU A 59 2.96 -0.99 1.65
N VAL A 60 1.85 -0.93 0.94
CA VAL A 60 1.78 -1.26 -0.48
C VAL A 60 0.81 -0.37 -1.23
N ALA A 61 1.20 0.03 -2.43
CA ALA A 61 0.33 0.65 -3.41
C ALA A 61 0.30 -0.17 -4.70
N TYR A 62 -0.79 -0.06 -5.46
CA TYR A 62 -0.94 -0.72 -6.75
C TYR A 62 -1.25 0.30 -7.84
N VAL A 63 -0.50 0.24 -8.93
CA VAL A 63 -0.65 1.14 -10.08
C VAL A 63 -0.96 0.30 -11.32
N TYR A 64 -2.04 0.64 -12.01
CA TYR A 64 -2.41 -0.01 -13.28
C TYR A 64 -2.46 1.03 -14.39
N THR A 65 -1.65 0.83 -15.42
CA THR A 65 -1.60 1.73 -16.59
C THR A 65 -1.06 1.00 -17.81
N GLY A 66 -1.55 1.37 -19.00
CA GLY A 66 -0.98 0.94 -20.27
C GLY A 66 0.29 1.68 -20.69
N ASN A 67 0.69 2.73 -19.96
CA ASN A 67 1.88 3.52 -20.25
C ASN A 67 2.96 3.27 -19.20
N MET A 68 4.04 2.58 -19.59
CA MET A 68 5.13 2.20 -18.70
C MET A 68 5.85 3.42 -18.09
N GLN A 69 6.07 4.47 -18.87
CA GLN A 69 6.74 5.69 -18.36
C GLN A 69 5.91 6.37 -17.28
N ARG A 70 4.58 6.45 -17.49
CA ARG A 70 3.64 6.92 -16.47
C ARG A 70 3.69 6.02 -15.23
N GLY A 71 3.65 4.71 -15.44
CA GLY A 71 3.67 3.75 -14.34
C GLY A 71 4.90 3.91 -13.44
N LEU A 72 6.08 4.02 -14.02
CA LEU A 72 7.33 4.24 -13.27
C LEU A 72 7.31 5.59 -12.54
N ARG A 73 6.97 6.69 -13.25
CA ARG A 73 6.91 8.02 -12.65
C ARG A 73 5.95 8.09 -11.46
N VAL A 74 4.75 7.53 -11.58
CA VAL A 74 3.78 7.47 -10.48
C VAL A 74 4.30 6.61 -9.33
N SER A 75 4.86 5.44 -9.65
CA SER A 75 5.39 4.53 -8.63
C SER A 75 6.51 5.16 -7.80
N GLU A 76 7.39 5.95 -8.42
CA GLU A 76 8.49 6.65 -7.75
C GLU A 76 8.02 7.79 -6.82
N GLN A 77 6.84 8.34 -7.07
CA GLN A 77 6.26 9.43 -6.27
C GLN A 77 5.37 8.93 -5.12
N LEU A 78 5.00 7.66 -5.11
CA LEU A 78 4.19 7.08 -4.06
C LEU A 78 5.05 6.74 -2.83
N GLU A 79 4.63 7.22 -1.67
CA GLU A 79 5.33 7.03 -0.39
C GLU A 79 4.94 5.70 0.28
N PHE A 80 5.20 4.61 -0.42
CA PHE A 80 4.92 3.24 0.03
C PHE A 80 6.18 2.39 -0.05
N GLY A 81 6.32 1.43 0.86
CA GLY A 81 7.48 0.53 0.86
C GLY A 81 7.49 -0.43 -0.33
N MET A 82 6.33 -0.71 -0.90
CA MET A 82 6.17 -1.56 -2.07
C MET A 82 5.17 -0.96 -3.06
N VAL A 83 5.45 -1.09 -4.35
CA VAL A 83 4.50 -0.70 -5.41
C VAL A 83 4.34 -1.84 -6.41
N GLY A 84 3.11 -2.31 -6.57
CA GLY A 84 2.75 -3.29 -7.60
C GLY A 84 2.34 -2.61 -8.90
N LEU A 85 3.23 -2.52 -9.89
CA LEU A 85 2.91 -1.96 -11.19
C LEU A 85 2.36 -3.05 -12.13
N ASN A 86 1.09 -2.90 -12.53
CA ASN A 86 0.35 -3.84 -13.38
C ASN A 86 0.35 -5.30 -12.85
N ARG A 87 0.38 -5.46 -11.54
CA ARG A 87 0.31 -6.77 -10.89
C ARG A 87 -0.50 -6.67 -9.59
N GLY A 88 -1.21 -7.73 -9.24
CA GLY A 88 -2.08 -7.76 -8.06
C GLY A 88 -1.44 -8.37 -6.81
N LEU A 89 -0.17 -8.77 -6.87
CA LEU A 89 0.57 -9.33 -5.75
C LEU A 89 2.01 -8.85 -5.79
N VAL A 90 2.53 -8.36 -4.67
CA VAL A 90 3.90 -7.87 -4.52
C VAL A 90 4.81 -8.80 -3.73
N SER A 91 4.25 -9.74 -2.97
CA SER A 91 5.05 -10.69 -2.19
C SER A 91 5.92 -11.55 -3.07
N ASP A 92 7.23 -11.52 -2.81
CA ASP A 92 8.24 -12.34 -3.46
C ASP A 92 9.36 -12.61 -2.43
N PRO A 93 9.74 -13.89 -2.17
CA PRO A 93 10.79 -14.20 -1.21
C PRO A 93 12.17 -13.59 -1.55
N ALA A 94 12.41 -13.25 -2.81
CA ALA A 94 13.65 -12.65 -3.27
C ALA A 94 13.65 -11.12 -3.25
N ALA A 95 12.51 -10.50 -2.90
CA ALA A 95 12.34 -9.05 -2.84
C ALA A 95 12.10 -8.56 -1.40
N PRO A 96 12.53 -7.34 -1.06
CA PRO A 96 12.27 -6.78 0.27
C PRO A 96 10.78 -6.48 0.45
N PHE A 97 10.18 -7.10 1.46
CA PHE A 97 8.80 -6.86 1.86
C PHE A 97 8.76 -5.98 3.11
N GLY A 98 8.06 -4.88 3.07
CA GLY A 98 7.88 -3.99 4.21
C GLY A 98 7.43 -2.60 3.81
N GLY A 99 7.03 -1.83 4.81
CA GLY A 99 6.42 -0.53 4.66
C GLY A 99 7.33 0.64 5.04
N VAL A 100 6.72 1.81 5.02
CA VAL A 100 7.23 3.06 5.58
C VAL A 100 6.14 3.69 6.44
N LYS A 101 6.40 4.82 7.08
CA LYS A 101 5.46 5.52 7.97
C LYS A 101 4.99 4.59 9.11
N GLN A 102 3.72 4.61 9.47
CA GLN A 102 3.14 3.76 10.53
C GLN A 102 3.01 2.27 10.15
N SER A 103 3.24 1.92 8.90
CA SER A 103 3.32 0.51 8.49
C SER A 103 4.59 -0.19 9.00
N GLY A 104 5.44 0.51 9.69
CA GLY A 104 6.61 -0.03 10.39
C GLY A 104 7.93 0.19 9.65
N LEU A 105 9.00 -0.20 10.33
CA LEU A 105 10.38 -0.10 9.86
C LEU A 105 10.91 -1.49 9.51
N GLY A 106 12.00 -1.52 8.75
CA GLY A 106 12.65 -2.76 8.37
C GLY A 106 12.05 -3.45 7.16
N ARG A 107 12.63 -4.58 6.81
CA ARG A 107 12.19 -5.40 5.65
C ARG A 107 12.28 -6.88 5.98
N GLU A 108 11.34 -7.65 5.43
CA GLU A 108 11.41 -9.10 5.33
C GLU A 108 11.81 -9.51 3.91
N GLY A 109 12.32 -10.73 3.74
CA GLY A 109 12.70 -11.25 2.43
C GLY A 109 13.88 -10.53 1.79
N GLY A 110 14.31 -11.01 0.65
CA GLY A 110 15.45 -10.47 -0.07
C GLY A 110 16.76 -10.47 0.75
N LYS A 111 17.73 -9.73 0.27
CA LYS A 111 18.99 -9.46 0.98
C LYS A 111 18.75 -8.53 2.18
N GLU A 112 17.85 -7.59 2.02
CA GLU A 112 17.52 -6.57 3.00
C GLU A 112 16.99 -7.20 4.29
N GLY A 113 16.14 -8.21 4.19
CA GLY A 113 15.60 -8.92 5.35
C GLY A 113 16.68 -9.64 6.18
N MET A 114 17.79 -10.05 5.58
CA MET A 114 18.91 -10.63 6.35
C MET A 114 19.63 -9.57 7.19
N LEU A 115 19.67 -8.32 6.72
CA LEU A 115 20.36 -7.23 7.42
C LEU A 115 19.67 -6.86 8.73
N GLU A 116 18.37 -7.11 8.85
CA GLU A 116 17.60 -6.87 10.08
C GLU A 116 18.02 -7.79 11.25
N PHE A 117 18.72 -8.89 10.96
CA PHE A 117 19.26 -9.83 11.96
C PHE A 117 20.76 -9.68 12.15
N MET A 118 21.38 -8.63 11.63
CA MET A 118 22.83 -8.42 11.65
C MET A 118 23.18 -7.10 12.32
N GLU A 119 24.31 -7.10 13.03
CA GLU A 119 24.91 -5.90 13.60
C GLU A 119 26.14 -5.46 12.80
N THR A 120 26.30 -4.16 12.64
CA THR A 120 27.48 -3.59 11.98
C THR A 120 28.57 -3.30 13.01
N GLN A 121 29.75 -3.90 12.83
CA GLN A 121 30.94 -3.62 13.65
C GLN A 121 31.98 -2.89 12.80
N TYR A 122 32.49 -1.78 13.32
CA TYR A 122 33.64 -1.07 12.74
C TYR A 122 34.90 -1.33 13.57
N ILE A 123 35.99 -1.78 12.91
CA ILE A 123 37.28 -1.98 13.53
C ILE A 123 38.29 -1.06 12.84
N SER A 124 38.92 -0.17 13.62
CA SER A 124 40.01 0.69 13.14
C SER A 124 41.32 0.24 13.80
N THR A 125 42.40 0.15 13.03
CA THR A 125 43.72 -0.25 13.53
C THR A 125 44.82 0.52 12.83
N ASN A 126 45.89 0.79 13.55
CA ASN A 126 47.19 1.28 13.01
C ASN A 126 48.18 0.14 13.06
N TRP A 127 48.94 -0.03 11.97
CA TRP A 127 50.07 -0.97 11.85
C TRP A 127 51.37 -0.20 11.95
#